data_7b91b0224df4428f2e92ff26b1442dca
#
_entry.id   7b91b0224df4428f2e92ff26b1442dca
#
_cell.length_a   1.000
_cell.length_b   1.000
_cell.length_c   1.000
_cell.angle_alpha   90.00
_cell.angle_beta   90.00
_cell.angle_gamma   90.00
#
_symmetry.space_group_name_H-M   'P 1'
#
loop_
_entity.id
_entity.type
_entity.pdbx_description
1 polymer ?
#
loop_
_entity_poly.entity_id
_entity_poly.type
_entity_poly.pdbx_seq_one_letter_code
_entity_poly.pdbx_strand_id
1 'polypeptide(L)'
;FAYLKGNTVGYYACGIGIFTAFLTSIYSWRLIFKTFHGEYNNKEVKIEETHESPLVMLIPLMILSIGAIFAGFLFKDLFVGHTGGNNFWADSIKFLVPLSTEHPPTWFLLLTPCLVLLSIPIAFYLFVKNKELPNQIANMNKPLFNFLINKWYFDELYEVIFIKPSKKIGLF
;
A
#
# COMPACT_ATOMS: atom_id res chain seq x y z
N PHE A 1 15.92 9.40 7.05
CA PHE A 1 16.42 9.24 8.42
C PHE A 1 17.21 7.93 8.59
N ALA A 2 16.62 6.76 8.26
CA ALA A 2 17.30 5.48 8.40
C ALA A 2 18.61 5.39 7.60
N TYR A 3 18.61 5.89 6.37
CA TYR A 3 19.79 5.96 5.51
C TYR A 3 20.87 6.92 6.07
N LEU A 4 20.45 8.11 6.51
CA LEU A 4 21.39 9.14 7.01
C LEU A 4 22.06 8.78 8.32
N LYS A 5 21.44 7.90 9.13
CA LYS A 5 22.00 7.47 10.39
C LYS A 5 23.27 6.60 10.26
N GLY A 6 23.54 6.07 9.05
CA GLY A 6 24.82 5.43 8.69
C GLY A 6 25.19 4.16 9.46
N ASN A 7 24.26 3.57 10.23
CA ASN A 7 24.50 2.33 10.94
C ASN A 7 23.87 1.12 10.21
N THR A 8 24.35 -0.08 10.52
CA THR A 8 23.88 -1.32 9.90
C THR A 8 22.37 -1.48 9.98
N VAL A 9 21.77 -1.20 11.14
CA VAL A 9 20.33 -1.27 11.37
C VAL A 9 19.57 -0.27 10.49
N GLY A 10 20.10 0.94 10.30
CA GLY A 10 19.53 1.96 9.42
C GLY A 10 19.49 1.52 7.96
N TYR A 11 20.54 0.88 7.47
CA TYR A 11 20.57 0.36 6.10
C TYR A 11 19.60 -0.79 5.90
N TYR A 12 19.50 -1.73 6.85
CA TYR A 12 18.48 -2.79 6.80
C TYR A 12 17.07 -2.24 6.82
N ALA A 13 16.77 -1.31 7.72
CA ALA A 13 15.45 -0.68 7.81
C ALA A 13 15.09 0.06 6.50
N CYS A 14 16.04 0.76 5.92
CA CYS A 14 15.87 1.43 4.64
C CYS A 14 15.59 0.43 3.49
N GLY A 15 16.40 -0.62 3.38
CA GLY A 15 16.24 -1.65 2.36
C GLY A 15 14.89 -2.37 2.46
N ILE A 16 14.49 -2.79 3.65
CA ILE A 16 13.18 -3.41 3.89
C ILE A 16 12.05 -2.42 3.56
N GLY A 17 12.18 -1.14 3.94
CA GLY A 17 11.17 -0.13 3.64
C GLY A 17 10.98 0.08 2.14
N ILE A 18 12.04 0.18 1.36
CA ILE A 18 12.00 0.31 -0.11
C ILE A 18 11.40 -0.95 -0.75
N PHE A 19 11.81 -2.13 -0.31
CA PHE A 19 11.27 -3.39 -0.79
C PHE A 19 9.77 -3.52 -0.49
N THR A 20 9.35 -3.16 0.71
CA THR A 20 7.93 -3.14 1.10
C THR A 20 7.13 -2.16 0.24
N ALA A 21 7.65 -0.96 -0.01
CA ALA A 21 7.00 0.02 -0.89
C ALA A 21 6.81 -0.53 -2.32
N PHE A 22 7.81 -1.22 -2.85
CA PHE A 22 7.73 -1.87 -4.15
C PHE A 22 6.65 -2.97 -4.19
N LEU A 23 6.62 -3.87 -3.20
CA LEU A 23 5.60 -4.90 -3.09
C LEU A 23 4.20 -4.31 -2.91
N THR A 24 4.09 -3.24 -2.11
CA THR A 24 2.83 -2.50 -1.91
C THR A 24 2.30 -1.96 -3.23
N SER A 25 3.17 -1.40 -4.04
CA SER A 25 2.80 -0.92 -5.37
C SER A 25 2.30 -2.06 -6.28
N ILE A 26 2.99 -3.21 -6.30
CA ILE A 26 2.57 -4.38 -7.09
C ILE A 26 1.19 -4.88 -6.67
N TYR A 27 0.90 -5.00 -5.37
CA TYR A 27 -0.42 -5.49 -4.96
C TYR A 27 -1.53 -4.48 -5.23
N SER A 28 -1.25 -3.18 -5.17
CA SER A 28 -2.21 -2.14 -5.53
C SER A 28 -2.55 -2.21 -7.02
N TRP A 29 -1.55 -2.34 -7.88
CA TRP A 29 -1.75 -2.54 -9.31
C TRP A 29 -2.42 -3.87 -9.64
N ARG A 30 -2.14 -4.94 -8.88
CA ARG A 30 -2.86 -6.20 -9.01
C ARG A 30 -4.37 -6.00 -8.79
N LEU A 31 -4.76 -5.22 -7.79
CA LEU A 31 -6.17 -4.92 -7.54
C LEU A 31 -6.79 -4.22 -8.77
N ILE A 32 -6.14 -3.17 -9.25
CA ILE A 32 -6.63 -2.41 -10.42
C ILE A 32 -6.74 -3.31 -11.65
N PHE A 33 -5.69 -4.05 -11.98
CA PHE A 33 -5.67 -4.88 -13.20
C PHE A 33 -6.65 -6.05 -13.13
N LYS A 34 -6.84 -6.67 -11.97
CA LYS A 34 -7.82 -7.74 -11.84
C LYS A 34 -9.26 -7.24 -11.84
N THR A 35 -9.50 -6.03 -11.35
CA THR A 35 -10.85 -5.43 -11.30
C THR A 35 -11.26 -4.84 -12.63
N PHE A 36 -10.37 -4.08 -13.27
CA PHE A 36 -10.75 -3.28 -14.45
C PHE A 36 -10.26 -3.84 -15.79
N HIS A 37 -9.25 -4.73 -15.79
CA HIS A 37 -8.68 -5.31 -17.02
C HIS A 37 -8.87 -6.83 -17.10
N GLY A 38 -9.73 -7.39 -16.23
CA GLY A 38 -10.10 -8.81 -16.25
C GLY A 38 -11.21 -9.08 -17.26
N GLU A 39 -11.44 -10.36 -17.55
CA GLU A 39 -12.63 -10.79 -18.30
C GLU A 39 -13.85 -10.67 -17.40
N TYR A 40 -14.94 -10.19 -17.99
CA TYR A 40 -16.23 -10.11 -17.28
C TYR A 40 -16.74 -11.51 -16.96
N ASN A 41 -16.86 -11.83 -15.68
CA ASN A 41 -17.19 -13.18 -15.22
C ASN A 41 -18.59 -13.31 -14.61
N ASN A 42 -19.41 -12.25 -14.67
CA ASN A 42 -20.79 -12.33 -14.21
C ASN A 42 -21.68 -12.89 -15.34
N LYS A 43 -22.33 -14.04 -15.08
CA LYS A 43 -23.22 -14.70 -16.03
C LYS A 43 -24.67 -14.20 -15.95
N GLU A 44 -25.01 -13.48 -14.90
CA GLU A 44 -26.39 -13.03 -14.62
C GLU A 44 -26.71 -11.67 -15.21
N VAL A 45 -25.70 -10.79 -15.34
CA VAL A 45 -25.88 -9.45 -15.87
C VAL A 45 -25.02 -9.26 -17.11
N LYS A 46 -25.60 -8.82 -18.22
CA LYS A 46 -24.85 -8.52 -19.43
C LYS A 46 -24.19 -7.14 -19.30
N ILE A 47 -22.99 -6.99 -19.86
CA ILE A 47 -22.27 -5.71 -19.87
C ILE A 47 -23.12 -4.60 -20.53
N GLU A 48 -23.90 -4.95 -21.54
CA GLU A 48 -24.76 -4.04 -22.28
C GLU A 48 -25.92 -3.46 -21.44
N GLU A 49 -26.27 -4.14 -20.33
CA GLU A 49 -27.30 -3.71 -19.38
C GLU A 49 -26.75 -2.82 -18.26
N THR A 50 -25.42 -2.71 -18.16
CA THR A 50 -24.77 -1.85 -17.15
C THR A 50 -24.69 -0.42 -17.65
N HIS A 51 -25.23 0.51 -16.86
CA HIS A 51 -25.19 1.95 -17.15
C HIS A 51 -24.28 2.66 -16.15
N GLU A 52 -23.71 3.77 -16.57
CA GLU A 52 -22.90 4.61 -15.71
C GLU A 52 -23.70 5.20 -14.55
N SER A 53 -23.01 5.47 -13.44
CA SER A 53 -23.62 6.09 -12.28
C SER A 53 -24.14 7.49 -12.61
N PRO A 54 -25.28 7.93 -12.01
CA PRO A 54 -25.83 9.24 -12.27
C PRO A 54 -24.85 10.37 -11.88
N LEU A 55 -24.93 11.49 -12.56
CA LEU A 55 -24.03 12.65 -12.38
C LEU A 55 -23.94 13.12 -10.91
N VAL A 56 -25.02 12.98 -10.15
CA VAL A 56 -25.03 13.33 -8.72
C VAL A 56 -24.00 12.54 -7.92
N MET A 57 -23.69 11.29 -8.32
CA MET A 57 -22.65 10.47 -7.69
C MET A 57 -21.26 10.72 -8.30
N LEU A 58 -21.19 11.04 -9.59
CA LEU A 58 -19.92 11.26 -10.30
C LEU A 58 -19.25 12.60 -9.90
N ILE A 59 -20.02 13.67 -9.70
CA ILE A 59 -19.48 15.00 -9.35
C ILE A 59 -18.66 14.96 -8.05
N PRO A 60 -19.16 14.42 -6.91
CA PRO A 60 -18.35 14.30 -5.70
C PRO A 60 -17.08 13.46 -5.90
N LEU A 61 -17.16 12.36 -6.66
CA LEU A 61 -16.00 11.51 -6.95
C LEU A 61 -14.94 12.24 -7.77
N MET A 62 -15.35 13.05 -8.76
CA MET A 62 -14.42 13.87 -9.55
C MET A 62 -13.74 14.93 -8.67
N ILE A 63 -14.47 15.61 -7.79
CA ILE A 63 -13.90 16.60 -6.88
C ILE A 63 -12.89 15.92 -5.94
N LEU A 64 -13.23 14.76 -5.37
CA LEU A 64 -12.32 14.00 -4.51
C LEU A 64 -11.08 13.50 -5.26
N SER A 65 -11.21 13.07 -6.50
CA SER A 65 -10.07 12.62 -7.31
C SER A 65 -9.11 13.78 -7.64
N ILE A 66 -9.64 14.95 -7.97
CA ILE A 66 -8.85 16.17 -8.16
C ILE A 66 -8.12 16.53 -6.86
N GLY A 67 -8.82 16.49 -5.72
CA GLY A 67 -8.22 16.69 -4.41
C GLY A 67 -7.10 15.69 -4.11
N ALA A 68 -7.31 14.42 -4.39
CA ALA A 68 -6.31 13.36 -4.18
C ALA A 68 -5.03 13.56 -5.01
N ILE A 69 -5.15 14.10 -6.24
CA ILE A 69 -4.00 14.37 -7.11
C ILE A 69 -3.23 15.62 -6.63
N PHE A 70 -3.94 16.69 -6.31
CA PHE A 70 -3.32 18.02 -6.13
C PHE A 70 -3.09 18.40 -4.67
N ALA A 71 -3.87 17.89 -3.71
CA ALA A 71 -3.81 18.34 -2.32
C ALA A 71 -2.43 18.15 -1.69
N GLY A 72 -1.76 17.01 -1.96
CA GLY A 72 -0.43 16.76 -1.45
C GLY A 72 0.61 17.79 -1.93
N PHE A 73 0.51 18.23 -3.18
CA PHE A 73 1.39 19.23 -3.74
C PHE A 73 1.08 20.63 -3.20
N LEU A 74 -0.19 21.01 -3.17
CA LEU A 74 -0.62 22.35 -2.75
C LEU A 74 -0.41 22.62 -1.25
N PHE A 75 -0.65 21.61 -0.41
CA PHE A 75 -0.62 21.75 1.03
C PHE A 75 0.63 21.18 1.70
N LYS A 76 1.58 20.65 0.94
CA LYS A 76 2.83 20.08 1.48
C LYS A 76 3.54 21.05 2.42
N ASP A 77 3.77 22.28 1.97
CA ASP A 77 4.52 23.28 2.73
C ASP A 77 3.75 23.79 3.97
N LEU A 78 2.41 23.71 3.92
CA LEU A 78 1.56 24.06 5.06
C LEU A 78 1.69 23.03 6.19
N PHE A 79 1.70 21.74 5.87
CA PHE A 79 1.67 20.66 6.88
C PHE A 79 3.04 20.11 7.25
N VAL A 80 4.00 20.11 6.30
CA VAL A 80 5.28 19.39 6.44
C VAL A 80 6.48 20.34 6.35
N GLY A 81 6.32 21.52 5.79
CA GLY A 81 7.38 22.53 5.62
C GLY A 81 7.90 23.06 6.94
N HIS A 82 9.22 23.32 7.00
CA HIS A 82 9.89 23.84 8.22
C HIS A 82 9.29 25.15 8.72
N THR A 83 8.76 25.99 7.85
CA THR A 83 8.16 27.29 8.19
C THR A 83 6.65 27.21 8.36
N GLY A 84 5.95 26.55 7.44
CA GLY A 84 4.49 26.42 7.46
C GLY A 84 4.00 25.39 8.47
N GLY A 85 4.67 24.23 8.57
CA GLY A 85 4.31 23.18 9.50
C GLY A 85 4.36 23.63 10.96
N ASN A 86 5.36 24.44 11.34
CA ASN A 86 5.45 24.99 12.69
C ASN A 86 4.29 25.94 13.00
N ASN A 87 3.85 26.74 12.01
CA ASN A 87 2.73 27.67 12.20
C ASN A 87 1.38 26.93 12.24
N PHE A 88 1.20 25.88 11.43
CA PHE A 88 -0.03 25.12 11.40
C PHE A 88 -0.22 24.25 12.66
N TRP A 89 0.84 23.55 13.07
CA TRP A 89 0.78 22.67 14.23
C TRP A 89 0.94 23.42 15.55
N ALA A 90 1.46 24.65 15.50
CA ALA A 90 1.76 25.49 16.66
C ALA A 90 2.53 24.68 17.75
N ASP A 91 2.00 24.63 18.97
CA ASP A 91 2.59 23.87 20.08
C ASP A 91 2.10 22.42 20.18
N SER A 92 1.24 21.96 19.27
CA SER A 92 0.70 20.60 19.29
C SER A 92 1.78 19.55 19.05
N ILE A 93 2.80 19.88 18.24
CA ILE A 93 3.95 19.00 17.96
C ILE A 93 5.22 19.70 18.44
N LYS A 94 5.86 19.18 19.48
CA LYS A 94 7.15 19.66 19.97
C LYS A 94 8.27 18.78 19.44
N PHE A 95 9.15 19.34 18.63
CA PHE A 95 10.37 18.68 18.22
C PHE A 95 11.41 18.80 19.33
N LEU A 96 11.69 17.70 20.03
CA LEU A 96 12.69 17.66 21.13
C LEU A 96 14.13 17.79 20.61
N VAL A 97 14.36 17.44 19.35
CA VAL A 97 15.64 17.56 18.67
C VAL A 97 15.42 18.29 17.36
N PRO A 98 16.24 19.30 17.03
CA PRO A 98 16.12 19.94 15.72
C PRO A 98 16.27 18.89 14.62
N LEU A 99 15.31 18.90 13.69
CA LEU A 99 15.36 18.04 12.51
C LEU A 99 16.67 18.34 11.77
N SER A 100 17.51 17.31 11.58
CA SER A 100 18.73 17.48 10.84
C SER A 100 18.41 18.01 9.43
N THR A 101 19.09 19.05 9.03
CA THR A 101 18.96 19.66 7.68
C THR A 101 19.65 18.82 6.59
N GLU A 102 20.22 17.68 6.96
CA GLU A 102 20.85 16.77 6.01
C GLU A 102 19.79 16.17 5.08
N HIS A 103 19.87 16.51 3.83
CA HIS A 103 19.03 15.94 2.80
C HIS A 103 19.73 14.69 2.20
N PRO A 104 18.99 13.58 2.02
CA PRO A 104 19.54 12.43 1.31
C PRO A 104 19.87 12.82 -0.14
N PRO A 105 20.85 12.15 -0.78
CA PRO A 105 21.21 12.43 -2.15
C PRO A 105 20.01 12.26 -3.10
N THR A 106 19.95 13.08 -4.14
CA THR A 106 18.82 13.13 -5.08
C THR A 106 18.50 11.78 -5.73
N TRP A 107 19.51 10.97 -6.02
CA TRP A 107 19.32 9.63 -6.56
C TRP A 107 18.49 8.73 -5.61
N PHE A 108 18.71 8.88 -4.30
CA PHE A 108 17.99 8.13 -3.29
C PHE A 108 16.52 8.57 -3.18
N LEU A 109 16.25 9.86 -3.33
CA LEU A 109 14.88 10.40 -3.35
C LEU A 109 14.11 9.90 -4.58
N LEU A 110 14.78 9.73 -5.72
CA LEU A 110 14.17 9.23 -6.95
C LEU A 110 14.01 7.70 -6.97
N LEU A 111 14.72 6.97 -6.13
CA LEU A 111 14.70 5.50 -6.13
C LEU A 111 13.30 4.94 -5.91
N THR A 112 12.59 5.42 -4.90
CA THR A 112 11.22 4.94 -4.58
C THR A 112 10.21 5.26 -5.69
N PRO A 113 10.11 6.49 -6.20
CA PRO A 113 9.24 6.77 -7.36
C PRO A 113 9.56 5.93 -8.58
N CYS A 114 10.84 5.74 -8.90
CA CYS A 114 11.23 4.89 -10.02
C CYS A 114 10.81 3.43 -9.84
N LEU A 115 10.97 2.86 -8.65
CA LEU A 115 10.52 1.50 -8.34
C LEU A 115 8.99 1.37 -8.42
N VAL A 116 8.26 2.38 -7.94
CA VAL A 116 6.79 2.42 -8.05
C VAL A 116 6.37 2.45 -9.52
N LEU A 117 6.98 3.27 -10.35
CA LEU A 117 6.71 3.29 -11.79
C LEU A 117 7.07 1.95 -12.47
N LEU A 118 8.18 1.34 -12.08
CA LEU A 118 8.61 0.03 -12.61
C LEU A 118 7.63 -1.09 -12.21
N SER A 119 6.95 -0.97 -11.08
CA SER A 119 5.97 -1.96 -10.64
C SER A 119 4.75 -2.07 -11.56
N ILE A 120 4.41 -0.99 -12.30
CA ILE A 120 3.25 -0.97 -13.21
C ILE A 120 3.39 -2.01 -14.34
N PRO A 121 4.45 -1.96 -15.18
CA PRO A 121 4.61 -2.95 -16.25
C PRO A 121 4.82 -4.37 -15.71
N ILE A 122 5.46 -4.52 -14.55
CA ILE A 122 5.62 -5.83 -13.90
C ILE A 122 4.25 -6.40 -13.51
N ALA A 123 3.42 -5.61 -12.83
CA ALA A 123 2.09 -6.04 -12.43
C ALA A 123 1.18 -6.32 -13.65
N PHE A 124 1.26 -5.48 -14.69
CA PHE A 124 0.55 -5.72 -15.94
C PHE A 124 0.95 -7.06 -16.58
N TYR A 125 2.24 -7.33 -16.68
CA TYR A 125 2.74 -8.58 -17.23
C TYR A 125 2.27 -9.79 -16.42
N LEU A 126 2.37 -9.74 -15.09
CA LEU A 126 1.99 -10.84 -14.20
C LEU A 126 0.49 -11.12 -14.16
N PHE A 127 -0.35 -10.09 -14.19
CA PHE A 127 -1.78 -10.26 -13.91
C PHE A 127 -2.70 -10.12 -15.13
N VAL A 128 -2.22 -9.51 -16.21
CA VAL A 128 -2.99 -9.34 -17.46
C VAL A 128 -2.46 -10.26 -18.54
N LYS A 129 -1.13 -10.17 -18.84
CA LYS A 129 -0.54 -10.88 -19.96
C LYS A 129 -0.29 -12.35 -19.68
N ASN A 130 0.23 -12.69 -18.50
CA ASN A 130 0.56 -14.07 -18.14
C ASN A 130 -0.08 -14.46 -16.81
N LYS A 131 -1.36 -14.84 -16.88
CA LYS A 131 -2.18 -15.22 -15.71
C LYS A 131 -1.68 -16.49 -15.00
N GLU A 132 -0.85 -17.31 -15.67
CA GLU A 132 -0.29 -18.56 -15.13
C GLU A 132 0.95 -18.35 -14.24
N LEU A 133 1.73 -17.30 -14.47
CA LEU A 133 2.97 -17.03 -13.74
C LEU A 133 2.78 -16.93 -12.21
N PRO A 134 1.79 -16.24 -11.68
CA PRO A 134 1.56 -16.19 -10.23
C PRO A 134 1.31 -17.58 -9.63
N ASN A 135 0.60 -18.45 -10.33
CA ASN A 135 0.34 -19.83 -9.91
C ASN A 135 1.62 -20.68 -9.94
N GLN A 136 2.45 -20.49 -10.95
CA GLN A 136 3.75 -21.17 -11.03
C GLN A 136 4.67 -20.75 -9.87
N ILE A 137 4.76 -19.46 -9.57
CA ILE A 137 5.55 -18.94 -8.45
C ILE A 137 5.02 -19.50 -7.11
N ALA A 138 3.70 -19.54 -6.92
CA ALA A 138 3.09 -20.13 -5.73
C ALA A 138 3.42 -21.62 -5.58
N ASN A 139 3.46 -22.37 -6.69
CA ASN A 139 3.78 -23.79 -6.70
C ASN A 139 5.27 -24.07 -6.48
N MET A 140 6.18 -23.14 -6.81
CA MET A 140 7.61 -23.31 -6.56
C MET A 140 7.94 -23.35 -5.06
N ASN A 141 7.19 -22.65 -4.23
CA ASN A 141 7.40 -22.64 -2.79
C ASN A 141 6.07 -22.79 -2.02
N LYS A 142 5.50 -24.00 -2.11
CA LYS A 142 4.23 -24.33 -1.45
C LYS A 142 4.20 -24.07 0.07
N PRO A 143 5.26 -24.36 0.85
CA PRO A 143 5.25 -24.08 2.28
C PRO A 143 5.09 -22.60 2.58
N LEU A 144 5.85 -21.75 1.88
CA LEU A 144 5.75 -20.30 2.03
C LEU A 144 4.39 -19.76 1.57
N PHE A 145 3.89 -20.27 0.44
CA PHE A 145 2.58 -19.91 -0.06
C PHE A 145 1.47 -20.25 0.95
N ASN A 146 1.48 -21.47 1.50
CA ASN A 146 0.49 -21.89 2.51
C ASN A 146 0.58 -21.06 3.79
N PHE A 147 1.79 -20.71 4.23
CA PHE A 147 2.00 -19.87 5.39
C PHE A 147 1.44 -18.45 5.20
N LEU A 148 1.65 -17.88 4.01
CA LEU A 148 1.15 -16.54 3.68
C LEU A 148 -0.37 -16.52 3.45
N ILE A 149 -0.93 -17.50 2.75
CA ILE A 149 -2.38 -17.56 2.47
C ILE A 149 -3.21 -17.77 3.73
N ASN A 150 -2.67 -18.52 4.69
CA ASN A 150 -3.27 -18.69 6.01
C ASN A 150 -2.93 -17.57 6.98
N LYS A 151 -2.49 -16.41 6.47
CA LYS A 151 -2.23 -15.20 7.29
C LYS A 151 -1.32 -15.47 8.49
N TRP A 152 -0.26 -16.25 8.27
CA TRP A 152 0.71 -16.64 9.29
C TRP A 152 0.10 -17.46 10.44
N TYR A 153 -1.06 -18.03 10.24
CA TYR A 153 -1.84 -18.78 11.26
C TYR A 153 -2.16 -17.97 12.52
N PHE A 154 -2.20 -16.63 12.41
CA PHE A 154 -2.57 -15.79 13.56
C PHE A 154 -4.01 -15.97 13.98
N ASP A 155 -4.93 -16.15 13.04
CA ASP A 155 -6.35 -16.33 13.33
C ASP A 155 -6.56 -17.62 14.15
N GLU A 156 -5.90 -18.72 13.77
CA GLU A 156 -5.92 -19.99 14.48
C GLU A 156 -5.28 -19.90 15.86
N LEU A 157 -4.17 -19.16 15.98
CA LEU A 157 -3.50 -18.91 17.26
C LEU A 157 -4.44 -18.15 18.22
N TYR A 158 -5.07 -17.09 17.74
CA TYR A 158 -6.03 -16.33 18.53
C TYR A 158 -7.26 -17.16 18.93
N GLU A 159 -7.74 -18.01 18.03
CA GLU A 159 -8.84 -18.92 18.33
C GLU A 159 -8.51 -19.85 19.51
N VAL A 160 -7.30 -20.45 19.48
CA VAL A 160 -6.88 -21.39 20.51
C VAL A 160 -6.59 -20.70 21.84
N ILE A 161 -5.94 -19.53 21.82
CA ILE A 161 -5.47 -18.86 23.05
C ILE A 161 -6.60 -18.06 23.72
N PHE A 162 -7.44 -17.40 22.93
CA PHE A 162 -8.42 -16.46 23.47
C PHE A 162 -9.87 -16.93 23.29
N ILE A 163 -10.27 -17.34 22.08
CA ILE A 163 -11.68 -17.59 21.77
C ILE A 163 -12.18 -18.86 22.44
N LYS A 164 -11.45 -19.97 22.33
CA LYS A 164 -11.85 -21.26 22.94
C LYS A 164 -11.89 -21.20 24.48
N PRO A 165 -10.88 -20.62 25.17
CA PRO A 165 -10.94 -20.46 26.62
C PRO A 165 -12.08 -19.53 27.08
N SER A 166 -12.28 -18.40 26.40
CA SER A 166 -13.36 -17.46 26.73
C SER A 166 -14.74 -18.09 26.59
N LYS A 167 -14.97 -18.88 25.53
CA LYS A 167 -16.20 -19.65 25.36
C LYS A 167 -16.41 -20.67 26.48
N LYS A 168 -15.34 -21.35 26.93
CA LYS A 168 -15.44 -22.30 28.04
C LYS A 168 -15.78 -21.60 29.34
N ILE A 169 -15.18 -20.44 29.63
CA ILE A 169 -15.47 -19.66 30.85
C ILE A 169 -16.91 -19.11 30.81
N GLY A 170 -17.40 -18.67 29.66
CA GLY A 170 -18.76 -18.14 29.53
C GLY A 170 -19.88 -19.19 29.55
N LEU A 171 -19.53 -20.48 29.45
CA LEU A 171 -20.47 -21.61 29.57
C LEU A 171 -20.60 -22.13 31.01
N PHE A 172 -19.77 -21.63 31.93
CA PHE A 172 -19.82 -21.86 33.36
C PHE A 172 -20.64 -20.76 34.04
#